data_121a7b668fbbf9aef491bf205f157492
#
_entry.id   121a7b668fbbf9aef491bf205f157492
#
_cell.length_a   1.000
_cell.length_b   1.000
_cell.length_c   1.000
_cell.angle_alpha   90.00
_cell.angle_beta   90.00
_cell.angle_gamma   90.00
#
_symmetry.space_group_name_H-M   'P 1'
#
loop_
_entity.id
_entity.type
_entity.pdbx_description
1 polymer ?
#
loop_
_entity_poly.entity_id
_entity_poly.type
_entity_poly.pdbx_seq_one_letter_code
_entity_poly.pdbx_strand_id
1 'polypeptide(L)'
;MKLFITRDVSPSDVCFLIRDELGRDKYTAVMKRRKRSMRGVVNNIVRLNILDENKNLVARLRQLPVAGVNSFTLKTDKTAATLVVLMTNNMIQCRFYGNNWRILGDVISKNFSIVDVDNAQICNHIKRPLGCELEIADAQNELICLMTALCVNMINTVDKREVQVV
;
A
#
# COMPACT_ATOMS: atom_id res chain seq x y z
N MET A 1 6.22 17.31 -2.65
CA MET A 1 7.25 16.42 -2.07
C MET A 1 7.23 15.08 -2.75
N LYS A 2 8.36 14.39 -2.81
CA LYS A 2 8.47 13.08 -3.45
C LYS A 2 8.97 12.04 -2.46
N LEU A 3 8.47 10.82 -2.62
CA LEU A 3 8.98 9.62 -1.94
C LEU A 3 9.35 8.58 -3.00
N PHE A 4 10.43 7.86 -2.76
CA PHE A 4 10.88 6.75 -3.59
C PHE A 4 10.74 5.46 -2.80
N ILE A 5 9.95 4.52 -3.30
CA ILE A 5 9.68 3.24 -2.66
C ILE A 5 10.44 2.16 -3.42
N THR A 6 11.29 1.44 -2.73
CA THR A 6 12.00 0.26 -3.26
C THR A 6 11.66 -0.96 -2.42
N ARG A 7 11.54 -2.10 -3.08
CA ARG A 7 11.33 -3.37 -2.38
C ARG A 7 12.67 -3.87 -1.84
N ASP A 8 12.70 -4.19 -0.55
CA ASP A 8 13.83 -4.92 0.03
C ASP A 8 13.63 -6.42 -0.22
N VAL A 9 14.62 -7.04 -0.84
CA VAL A 9 14.65 -8.48 -1.13
C VAL A 9 15.51 -9.25 -0.14
N SER A 10 16.06 -8.56 0.87
CA SER A 10 16.84 -9.21 1.94
C SER A 10 15.95 -10.18 2.75
N PRO A 11 16.52 -11.19 3.43
CA PRO A 11 15.76 -12.13 4.26
C PRO A 11 15.21 -11.52 5.55
N SER A 12 15.32 -10.20 5.72
CA SER A 12 14.75 -9.47 6.85
C SER A 12 13.21 -9.34 6.74
N ASP A 13 12.56 -9.00 7.85
CA ASP A 13 11.12 -8.66 7.86
C ASP A 13 10.81 -7.32 7.18
N VAL A 14 11.83 -6.56 6.81
CA VAL A 14 11.71 -5.33 6.02
C VAL A 14 11.32 -5.70 4.61
N CYS A 15 10.23 -5.13 4.11
CA CYS A 15 9.78 -5.41 2.75
C CYS A 15 9.85 -4.19 1.83
N PHE A 16 9.85 -2.97 2.37
CA PHE A 16 10.01 -1.75 1.59
C PHE A 16 10.88 -0.73 2.33
N LEU A 17 11.76 -0.10 1.56
CA LEU A 17 12.52 1.08 1.97
C LEU A 17 11.94 2.30 1.26
N ILE A 18 11.70 3.35 2.02
CA ILE A 18 11.10 4.59 1.52
C ILE A 18 12.08 5.73 1.77
N ARG A 19 12.50 6.39 0.68
CA ARG A 19 13.46 7.48 0.67
C ARG A 19 12.82 8.79 0.26
N ASP A 20 13.38 9.87 0.78
CA ASP A 20 13.02 11.23 0.36
C ASP A 20 13.72 11.65 -0.94
N GLU A 21 13.48 12.89 -1.39
CA GLU A 21 14.07 13.48 -2.59
C GLU A 21 15.61 13.61 -2.52
N LEU A 22 16.18 13.58 -1.32
CA LEU A 22 17.63 13.64 -1.10
C LEU A 22 18.26 12.23 -0.96
N GLY A 23 17.46 11.18 -1.17
CA GLY A 23 17.92 9.80 -1.07
C GLY A 23 18.09 9.29 0.38
N ARG A 24 17.63 10.03 1.39
CA ARG A 24 17.72 9.62 2.80
C ARG A 24 16.59 8.68 3.13
N ASP A 25 16.88 7.65 3.92
CA ASP A 25 15.88 6.71 4.42
C ASP A 25 14.92 7.45 5.36
N LYS A 26 13.66 7.60 4.93
CA LYS A 26 12.63 8.31 5.69
C LYS A 26 11.72 7.34 6.45
N TYR A 27 11.33 6.26 5.80
CA TYR A 27 10.49 5.21 6.39
C TYR A 27 10.98 3.83 6.01
N THR A 28 10.63 2.87 6.88
CA THR A 28 10.82 1.45 6.64
C THR A 28 9.49 0.75 6.85
N ALA A 29 9.05 -0.05 5.89
CA ALA A 29 7.86 -0.89 6.06
C ALA A 29 8.27 -2.32 6.41
N VAL A 30 7.80 -2.78 7.57
CA VAL A 30 8.09 -4.12 8.11
C VAL A 30 6.84 -4.99 8.02
N MET A 31 6.95 -6.14 7.36
CA MET A 31 5.85 -7.06 7.18
C MET A 31 5.79 -8.06 8.33
N LYS A 32 4.60 -8.18 8.91
CA LYS A 32 4.26 -9.25 9.86
C LYS A 32 3.13 -10.09 9.30
N ARG A 33 3.37 -11.37 9.13
CA ARG A 33 2.35 -12.34 8.71
C ARG A 33 1.83 -13.08 9.93
N ARG A 34 0.51 -13.14 10.08
CA ARG A 34 -0.15 -14.03 11.05
C ARG A 34 -1.00 -15.03 10.31
N LYS A 35 -0.77 -16.31 10.59
CA LYS A 35 -1.71 -17.38 10.22
C LYS A 35 -2.85 -17.36 11.25
N ARG A 36 -4.08 -17.21 10.80
CA ARG A 36 -5.27 -17.37 11.63
C ARG A 36 -6.08 -18.52 11.06
N SER A 37 -6.22 -19.58 11.84
CA SER A 37 -7.14 -20.65 11.50
C SER A 37 -8.49 -20.36 12.14
N MET A 38 -9.53 -20.25 11.32
CA MET A 38 -10.92 -20.27 11.78
C MET A 38 -11.67 -21.33 10.97
N ARG A 39 -12.25 -22.30 11.65
CA ARG A 39 -13.07 -23.39 11.05
C ARG A 39 -12.37 -24.12 9.90
N GLY A 40 -11.07 -24.43 10.05
CA GLY A 40 -10.31 -25.16 9.03
C GLY A 40 -9.82 -24.34 7.83
N VAL A 41 -10.16 -23.05 7.75
CA VAL A 41 -9.64 -22.14 6.72
C VAL A 41 -8.48 -21.35 7.28
N VAL A 42 -7.30 -21.51 6.67
CA VAL A 42 -6.10 -20.76 7.05
C VAL A 42 -6.08 -19.45 6.28
N ASN A 43 -6.34 -18.35 6.96
CA ASN A 43 -6.22 -17.01 6.39
C ASN A 43 -4.88 -16.38 6.78
N ASN A 44 -4.10 -16.00 5.79
CA ASN A 44 -2.88 -15.23 6.01
C ASN A 44 -3.23 -13.73 6.15
N ILE A 45 -3.16 -13.22 7.36
CA ILE A 45 -3.34 -11.79 7.61
C ILE A 45 -1.98 -11.11 7.48
N VAL A 46 -1.86 -10.22 6.51
CA VAL A 46 -0.66 -9.41 6.32
C VAL A 46 -0.84 -8.09 7.05
N ARG A 47 0.18 -7.73 7.82
CA ARG A 47 0.30 -6.42 8.45
C ARG A 47 1.60 -5.77 8.02
N LEU A 48 1.55 -4.50 7.66
CA LEU A 48 2.71 -3.65 7.50
C LEU A 48 2.73 -2.63 8.62
N ASN A 49 3.86 -2.59 9.33
CA ASN A 49 4.18 -1.51 10.24
C ASN A 49 5.13 -0.55 9.53
N ILE A 50 4.77 0.72 9.48
CA ILE A 50 5.61 1.78 8.91
C ILE A 50 6.31 2.48 10.06
N LEU A 51 7.62 2.43 10.03
CA LEU A 51 8.52 3.00 11.02
C LEU A 51 9.21 4.23 10.43
N ASP A 52 9.37 5.28 11.21
CA ASP A 52 10.17 6.45 10.85
C ASP A 52 11.69 6.17 10.95
N GLU A 53 12.50 7.18 10.67
CA GLU A 53 13.97 7.11 10.78
C GLU A 53 14.47 6.75 12.19
N ASN A 54 13.69 7.08 13.23
CA ASN A 54 13.98 6.77 14.65
C ASN A 54 13.40 5.42 15.08
N LYS A 55 12.86 4.62 14.15
CA LYS A 55 12.19 3.34 14.41
C LYS A 55 10.87 3.45 15.20
N ASN A 56 10.28 4.63 15.29
CA ASN A 56 8.96 4.80 15.87
C ASN A 56 7.88 4.35 14.88
N LEU A 57 6.85 3.70 15.40
CA LEU A 57 5.71 3.29 14.60
C LEU A 57 4.82 4.51 14.29
N VAL A 58 4.75 4.89 13.01
CA VAL A 58 3.97 6.06 12.54
C VAL A 58 2.69 5.69 11.80
N ALA A 59 2.63 4.49 11.21
CA ALA A 59 1.43 4.02 10.55
C ALA A 59 1.34 2.49 10.53
N ARG A 60 0.12 1.98 10.39
CA ARG A 60 -0.19 0.55 10.26
C ARG A 60 -1.11 0.32 9.08
N LEU A 61 -0.75 -0.68 8.29
CA LEU A 61 -1.57 -1.23 7.24
C LEU A 61 -1.92 -2.67 7.61
N ARG A 62 -3.20 -3.02 7.52
CA ARG A 62 -3.67 -4.37 7.80
C ARG A 62 -4.57 -4.86 6.68
N GLN A 63 -4.23 -5.97 6.09
CA GLN A 63 -5.13 -6.69 5.20
C GLN A 63 -6.22 -7.39 6.01
N LEU A 64 -7.47 -7.18 5.62
CA LEU A 64 -8.61 -7.88 6.16
C LEU A 64 -9.04 -8.94 5.13
N PRO A 65 -8.97 -10.22 5.47
CA PRO A 65 -9.46 -11.27 4.58
C PRO A 65 -11.00 -11.24 4.57
N VAL A 66 -11.55 -10.72 3.51
CA VAL A 66 -12.98 -10.82 3.21
C VAL A 66 -13.08 -11.69 1.96
N ALA A 67 -13.94 -12.70 1.97
CA ALA A 67 -14.09 -13.62 0.85
C ALA A 67 -14.31 -12.89 -0.48
N GLY A 68 -13.39 -13.08 -1.43
CA GLY A 68 -13.46 -12.49 -2.77
C GLY A 68 -13.10 -11.00 -2.90
N VAL A 69 -12.66 -10.37 -1.79
CA VAL A 69 -12.32 -8.93 -1.80
C VAL A 69 -11.05 -8.70 -0.99
N ASN A 70 -10.09 -8.00 -1.57
CA ASN A 70 -8.93 -7.49 -0.83
C ASN A 70 -9.30 -6.17 -0.15
N SER A 71 -9.35 -6.16 1.16
CA SER A 71 -9.62 -4.97 1.96
C SER A 71 -8.43 -4.66 2.85
N PHE A 72 -8.05 -3.39 2.92
CA PHE A 72 -6.94 -2.91 3.73
C PHE A 72 -7.41 -1.79 4.65
N THR A 73 -7.10 -1.90 5.93
CA THR A 73 -7.25 -0.80 6.87
C THR A 73 -5.94 -0.04 6.97
N LEU A 74 -5.99 1.25 6.73
CA LEU A 74 -4.88 2.20 6.80
C LEU A 74 -5.07 3.04 8.05
N LYS A 75 -4.12 3.04 8.96
CA LYS A 75 -4.24 3.75 10.24
C LYS A 75 -2.96 4.50 10.57
N THR A 76 -3.10 5.80 10.84
CA THR A 76 -2.12 6.65 11.51
C THR A 76 -2.61 7.02 12.90
N ASP A 77 -1.87 7.84 13.64
CA ASP A 77 -2.32 8.45 14.90
C ASP A 77 -3.52 9.39 14.70
N LYS A 78 -3.63 10.03 13.53
CA LYS A 78 -4.61 11.08 13.22
C LYS A 78 -5.75 10.62 12.33
N THR A 79 -5.53 9.58 11.51
CA THR A 79 -6.45 9.23 10.41
C THR A 79 -6.61 7.72 10.32
N ALA A 80 -7.82 7.29 9.98
CA ALA A 80 -8.10 5.92 9.60
C ALA A 80 -8.91 5.91 8.29
N ALA A 81 -8.52 5.05 7.36
CA ALA A 81 -9.24 4.83 6.10
C ALA A 81 -9.25 3.35 5.77
N THR A 82 -10.18 2.93 4.92
CA THR A 82 -10.22 1.58 4.37
C THR A 82 -10.09 1.67 2.86
N LEU A 83 -9.16 0.90 2.30
CA LEU A 83 -9.01 0.72 0.87
C LEU A 83 -9.56 -0.65 0.50
N VAL A 84 -10.58 -0.69 -0.33
CA VAL A 84 -11.14 -1.92 -0.89
C VAL A 84 -10.69 -2.06 -2.33
N VAL A 85 -10.10 -3.21 -2.64
CA VAL A 85 -9.62 -3.55 -3.97
C VAL A 85 -10.49 -4.66 -4.53
N LEU A 86 -11.25 -4.32 -5.57
CA LEU A 86 -12.09 -5.25 -6.32
C LEU A 86 -11.31 -5.71 -7.56
N MET A 87 -11.00 -6.98 -7.63
CA MET A 87 -10.35 -7.58 -8.77
C MET A 87 -11.42 -8.30 -9.62
N THR A 88 -11.59 -7.87 -10.84
CA THR A 88 -12.34 -8.59 -11.87
C THR A 88 -11.37 -9.08 -12.94
N ASN A 89 -11.82 -9.98 -13.82
CA ASN A 89 -10.95 -10.64 -14.82
C ASN A 89 -10.10 -9.67 -15.67
N ASN A 90 -10.50 -8.41 -15.80
CA ASN A 90 -9.83 -7.43 -16.64
C ASN A 90 -9.63 -6.05 -15.97
N MET A 91 -10.04 -5.86 -14.74
CA MET A 91 -9.98 -4.55 -14.08
C MET A 91 -9.68 -4.67 -12.58
N ILE A 92 -8.84 -3.77 -12.09
CA ILE A 92 -8.67 -3.53 -10.66
C ILE A 92 -9.33 -2.20 -10.34
N GLN A 93 -10.32 -2.23 -9.47
CA GLN A 93 -10.97 -1.03 -8.94
C GLN A 93 -10.61 -0.86 -7.47
N CYS A 94 -10.16 0.33 -7.11
CA CYS A 94 -9.87 0.69 -5.74
C CYS A 94 -10.88 1.72 -5.24
N ARG A 95 -11.45 1.47 -4.06
CA ARG A 95 -12.39 2.39 -3.40
C ARG A 95 -11.91 2.72 -2.00
N PHE A 96 -11.89 4.00 -1.69
CA PHE A 96 -11.64 4.47 -0.33
C PHE A 96 -12.94 4.57 0.46
N TYR A 97 -12.86 4.23 1.75
CA TYR A 97 -13.87 4.50 2.76
C TYR A 97 -13.19 5.23 3.92
N GLY A 98 -13.82 6.28 4.42
CA GLY A 98 -13.28 7.13 5.48
C GLY A 98 -12.66 8.44 4.98
N ASN A 99 -12.48 8.56 3.67
CA ASN A 99 -12.25 9.81 2.96
C ASN A 99 -12.88 9.74 1.57
N ASN A 100 -13.05 10.88 0.92
CA ASN A 100 -13.74 10.99 -0.38
C ASN A 100 -12.74 10.98 -1.55
N TRP A 101 -11.67 10.21 -1.44
CA TRP A 101 -10.66 10.11 -2.47
C TRP A 101 -11.01 9.05 -3.52
N ARG A 102 -10.49 9.23 -4.71
CA ARG A 102 -10.62 8.28 -5.83
C ARG A 102 -9.26 7.99 -6.41
N ILE A 103 -9.10 6.78 -6.92
CA ILE A 103 -7.92 6.37 -7.68
C ILE A 103 -8.29 6.42 -9.16
N LEU A 104 -7.51 7.15 -9.94
CA LEU A 104 -7.65 7.29 -11.38
C LEU A 104 -6.38 6.77 -12.08
N GLY A 105 -6.55 6.09 -13.22
CA GLY A 105 -5.43 5.58 -14.00
C GLY A 105 -5.31 4.07 -13.94
N ASP A 106 -4.14 3.55 -14.34
CA ASP A 106 -3.89 2.12 -14.44
C ASP A 106 -3.16 1.60 -13.20
N VAL A 107 -3.92 1.00 -12.29
CA VAL A 107 -3.40 0.38 -11.06
C VAL A 107 -2.56 -0.87 -11.37
N ILE A 108 -2.87 -1.59 -12.45
CA ILE A 108 -2.14 -2.80 -12.86
C ILE A 108 -0.72 -2.43 -13.29
N SER A 109 -0.58 -1.41 -14.12
CA SER A 109 0.73 -0.91 -14.55
C SER A 109 1.46 -0.09 -13.49
N LYS A 110 0.79 0.19 -12.36
CA LYS A 110 1.28 1.02 -11.25
C LYS A 110 1.53 2.48 -11.65
N ASN A 111 0.73 2.99 -12.59
CA ASN A 111 0.69 4.40 -12.97
C ASN A 111 -0.72 4.93 -12.73
N PHE A 112 -0.91 5.57 -11.58
CA PHE A 112 -2.21 6.08 -11.17
C PHE A 112 -2.08 7.36 -10.33
N SER A 113 -3.17 8.09 -10.22
CA SER A 113 -3.26 9.27 -9.35
C SER A 113 -4.36 9.06 -8.31
N ILE A 114 -4.17 9.67 -7.15
CA ILE A 114 -5.18 9.81 -6.12
C ILE A 114 -5.69 11.25 -6.22
N VAL A 115 -7.00 11.41 -6.33
CA VAL A 115 -7.67 12.71 -6.42
C VAL A 115 -8.79 12.81 -5.39
N ASP A 116 -9.14 14.01 -5.00
CA ASP A 116 -10.31 14.31 -4.16
C ASP A 116 -11.62 14.38 -4.98
N VAL A 117 -12.70 14.84 -4.34
CA VAL A 117 -14.01 14.97 -4.96
C VAL A 117 -14.04 15.99 -6.10
N ASP A 118 -13.20 17.01 -6.02
CA ASP A 118 -13.10 18.11 -6.99
C ASP A 118 -12.09 17.79 -8.12
N ASN A 119 -11.56 16.57 -8.16
CA ASN A 119 -10.49 16.12 -9.05
C ASN A 119 -9.14 16.82 -8.81
N ALA A 120 -8.95 17.46 -7.67
CA ALA A 120 -7.63 17.97 -7.31
C ALA A 120 -6.69 16.80 -6.99
N GLN A 121 -5.49 16.85 -7.54
CA GLN A 121 -4.50 15.80 -7.36
C GLN A 121 -3.94 15.82 -5.95
N ILE A 122 -4.11 14.72 -5.23
CA ILE A 122 -3.55 14.47 -3.89
C ILE A 122 -2.16 13.83 -4.01
N CYS A 123 -2.07 12.81 -4.87
CA CYS A 123 -0.85 12.04 -5.06
C CYS A 123 -0.80 11.47 -6.48
N ASN A 124 0.41 11.36 -7.02
CA ASN A 124 0.69 10.66 -8.26
C ASN A 124 1.65 9.51 -8.00
N HIS A 125 1.30 8.30 -8.43
CA HIS A 125 2.11 7.10 -8.31
C HIS A 125 2.68 6.74 -9.68
N ILE A 126 4.00 6.71 -9.79
CA ILE A 126 4.73 6.48 -11.03
C ILE A 126 5.62 5.26 -10.86
N LYS A 127 5.43 4.28 -11.72
CA LYS A 127 6.33 3.11 -11.77
C LYS A 127 7.73 3.54 -12.21
N ARG A 128 8.75 3.00 -11.54
CA ARG A 128 10.17 3.16 -11.88
C ARG A 128 10.82 1.78 -12.05
N PRO A 129 11.99 1.68 -12.71
CA PRO A 129 12.67 0.39 -12.92
C PRO A 129 12.95 -0.39 -11.63
N LEU A 130 13.33 0.31 -10.56
CA LEU A 130 13.69 -0.28 -9.27
C LEU A 130 12.64 -0.10 -8.16
N GLY A 131 11.42 0.29 -8.51
CA GLY A 131 10.37 0.53 -7.53
C GLY A 131 9.30 1.48 -8.03
N CYS A 132 8.94 2.47 -7.22
CA CYS A 132 7.99 3.51 -7.62
C CYS A 132 8.32 4.85 -6.96
N GLU A 133 7.80 5.91 -7.55
CA GLU A 133 7.87 7.28 -7.06
C GLU A 133 6.47 7.75 -6.73
N LEU A 134 6.33 8.42 -5.58
CA LEU A 134 5.13 9.13 -5.18
C LEU A 134 5.39 10.63 -5.20
N GLU A 135 4.59 11.36 -5.96
CA GLU A 135 4.51 12.81 -5.90
C GLU A 135 3.29 13.20 -5.07
N ILE A 136 3.50 13.80 -3.92
CA ILE A 136 2.46 14.12 -2.94
C ILE A 136 2.30 15.64 -2.88
N ALA A 137 1.06 16.11 -3.08
CA ALA A 137 0.77 17.55 -3.15
C ALA A 137 0.88 18.21 -1.76
N ASP A 138 0.35 17.56 -0.72
CA ASP A 138 0.33 18.08 0.65
C ASP A 138 0.95 17.07 1.62
N ALA A 139 1.93 17.52 2.40
CA ALA A 139 2.65 16.69 3.36
C ALA A 139 1.76 16.05 4.43
N GLN A 140 0.62 16.66 4.78
CA GLN A 140 -0.32 16.07 5.74
C GLN A 140 -0.94 14.76 5.24
N ASN A 141 -0.97 14.51 3.94
CA ASN A 141 -1.50 13.32 3.30
C ASN A 141 -0.42 12.24 3.06
N GLU A 142 0.83 12.51 3.46
CA GLU A 142 1.99 11.67 3.13
C GLU A 142 1.79 10.20 3.52
N LEU A 143 1.43 9.94 4.77
CA LEU A 143 1.32 8.56 5.27
C LEU A 143 0.17 7.78 4.63
N ILE A 144 -0.99 8.42 4.37
CA ILE A 144 -2.10 7.76 3.69
C ILE A 144 -1.75 7.46 2.23
N CYS A 145 -1.12 8.40 1.53
CA CYS A 145 -0.64 8.17 0.16
C CYS A 145 0.40 7.04 0.11
N LEU A 146 1.36 7.05 1.03
CA LEU A 146 2.36 5.98 1.16
C LEU A 146 1.69 4.61 1.39
N MET A 147 0.79 4.51 2.36
CA MET A 147 0.09 3.26 2.66
C MET A 147 -0.71 2.75 1.47
N THR A 148 -1.38 3.66 0.72
CA THR A 148 -2.11 3.30 -0.50
C THR A 148 -1.19 2.71 -1.56
N ALA A 149 -0.03 3.33 -1.78
CA ALA A 149 0.98 2.82 -2.70
C ALA A 149 1.50 1.44 -2.27
N LEU A 150 1.74 1.24 -0.99
CA LEU A 150 2.17 -0.06 -0.46
C LEU A 150 1.10 -1.13 -0.66
N CYS A 151 -0.21 -0.81 -0.45
CA CYS A 151 -1.30 -1.73 -0.76
C CYS A 151 -1.26 -2.19 -2.20
N VAL A 152 -1.18 -1.26 -3.15
CA VAL A 152 -1.14 -1.57 -4.59
C VAL A 152 0.07 -2.40 -4.94
N ASN A 153 1.23 -2.11 -4.35
CA ASN A 153 2.45 -2.89 -4.58
C ASN A 153 2.36 -4.31 -3.99
N MET A 154 1.61 -4.50 -2.91
CA MET A 154 1.40 -5.81 -2.29
C MET A 154 0.46 -6.69 -3.11
N ILE A 155 -0.63 -6.16 -3.66
CA ILE A 155 -1.64 -6.91 -4.43
C ILE A 155 -0.99 -7.67 -5.58
N ASN A 156 -0.12 -7.02 -6.34
CA ASN A 156 0.57 -7.61 -7.49
C ASN A 156 1.61 -8.69 -7.11
N THR A 157 1.91 -8.87 -5.84
CA THR A 157 2.83 -9.93 -5.38
C THR A 157 2.13 -11.20 -4.93
N VAL A 158 0.84 -11.12 -4.57
CA VAL A 158 0.04 -12.27 -4.15
C VAL A 158 -0.37 -13.09 -5.36
N ASP A 159 -0.83 -12.47 -6.44
CA ASP A 159 -1.29 -13.18 -7.65
C ASP A 159 -0.20 -13.99 -8.36
N LYS A 160 1.06 -13.53 -8.32
CA LYS A 160 2.17 -14.27 -8.93
C LYS A 160 2.58 -15.54 -8.18
N ARG A 161 2.19 -15.70 -6.93
CA ARG A 161 2.52 -16.89 -6.12
C ARG A 161 1.41 -17.95 -6.14
N GLU A 162 0.17 -17.55 -6.37
CA GLU A 162 -0.94 -18.50 -6.48
C GLU A 162 -0.99 -19.21 -7.84
N VAL A 163 -0.42 -18.60 -8.89
CA VAL A 163 -0.31 -19.20 -10.23
C VAL A 163 0.85 -20.21 -10.35
N GLN A 164 1.72 -20.30 -9.34
CA GLN A 164 2.83 -21.28 -9.33
C GLN A 164 2.52 -22.58 -8.55
N VAL A 165 1.28 -22.82 -8.16
CA VAL A 165 0.83 -24.07 -7.51
C VAL A 165 -0.26 -24.72 -8.36
N VAL A 166 0.11 -25.01 -9.59
CA VAL A 166 -0.61 -26.01 -10.40
C VAL A 166 0.43 -26.91 -11.04
#